data_547d67c6a504edbcc261fa2ac071697e
#
_entry.id   547d67c6a504edbcc261fa2ac071697e
#
_cell.length_a   1.000
_cell.length_b   1.000
_cell.length_c   1.000
_cell.angle_alpha   90.00
_cell.angle_beta   90.00
_cell.angle_gamma   90.00
#
_symmetry.space_group_name_H-M   'P 1'
#
loop_
_entity.id
_entity.type
_entity.pdbx_description
1 polymer ?
#
loop_
_entity_poly.entity_id
_entity_poly.type
_entity_poly.pdbx_seq_one_letter_code
_entity_poly.pdbx_strand_id
1 'polypeptide(L)'
;FDDADIDAAIEGALASKYRNAGQTCVCANRFLVQDGIYDEFAATLAEATASFTLGDGAREGVTMGPLINETAANDVLAFIEDAVAKGASVAAGGARSDLGSCFIEPTVLTNVSKDMRVFSEEIFGPVAPLFRFGSEEEAIAMANDTEFGLACYFYSRDVGRVWRVGEGLEYGIVGINEGIISNEMAPFGGVKESGQGREGSKYGLDDYLEIKYMCMGGIDR
;
A
#
# COMPACT_ATOMS: atom_id res chain seq x y z
N PHE A 1 0.62 5.13 13.70
CA PHE A 1 0.74 5.12 15.15
C PHE A 1 0.00 6.33 15.75
N ASP A 2 -0.30 6.28 17.06
CA ASP A 2 -1.07 7.31 17.79
C ASP A 2 -0.35 8.67 17.93
N ASP A 3 0.95 8.71 17.71
CA ASP A 3 1.76 9.93 17.71
C ASP A 3 1.93 10.56 16.31
N ALA A 4 1.29 9.99 15.30
CA ALA A 4 1.38 10.48 13.92
C ALA A 4 0.72 11.87 13.75
N ASP A 5 1.12 12.57 12.72
CA ASP A 5 0.35 13.66 12.14
C ASP A 5 -0.80 13.06 11.33
N ILE A 6 -2.03 13.18 11.82
CA ILE A 6 -3.19 12.53 11.19
C ILE A 6 -3.45 13.11 9.80
N ASP A 7 -3.34 14.43 9.63
CA ASP A 7 -3.58 15.07 8.34
C ASP A 7 -2.57 14.59 7.30
N ALA A 8 -1.28 14.56 7.66
CA ALA A 8 -0.23 14.02 6.80
C ALA A 8 -0.43 12.52 6.52
N ALA A 9 -0.88 11.74 7.50
CA ALA A 9 -1.15 10.31 7.34
C ALA A 9 -2.35 10.06 6.40
N ILE A 10 -3.39 10.87 6.46
CA ILE A 10 -4.54 10.82 5.54
C ILE A 10 -4.10 11.18 4.12
N GLU A 11 -3.35 12.28 3.93
CA GLU A 11 -2.82 12.67 2.62
C GLU A 11 -1.98 11.53 2.02
N GLY A 12 -1.08 10.96 2.80
CA GLY A 12 -0.28 9.82 2.37
C GLY A 12 -1.08 8.55 2.12
N ALA A 13 -2.13 8.29 2.90
CA ALA A 13 -3.03 7.16 2.67
C ALA A 13 -3.77 7.30 1.34
N LEU A 14 -4.29 8.49 1.03
CA LEU A 14 -4.94 8.78 -0.25
C LEU A 14 -3.96 8.60 -1.42
N ALA A 15 -2.76 9.15 -1.31
CA ALA A 15 -1.72 9.08 -2.33
C ALA A 15 -1.22 7.64 -2.55
N SER A 16 -1.01 6.88 -1.49
CA SER A 16 -0.51 5.50 -1.57
C SER A 16 -1.57 4.49 -2.00
N LYS A 17 -2.87 4.74 -1.73
CA LYS A 17 -3.94 3.77 -2.01
C LYS A 17 -4.69 4.03 -3.29
N TYR A 18 -5.10 5.29 -3.54
CA TYR A 18 -6.06 5.58 -4.61
C TYR A 18 -5.40 6.04 -5.91
N ARG A 19 -4.09 6.22 -5.92
CA ARG A 19 -3.34 6.44 -7.16
C ARG A 19 -3.62 5.33 -8.14
N ASN A 20 -3.93 5.71 -9.39
CA ASN A 20 -4.29 4.77 -10.47
C ASN A 20 -5.43 3.80 -10.08
N ALA A 21 -6.40 4.27 -9.28
CA ALA A 21 -7.49 3.45 -8.73
C ALA A 21 -7.00 2.22 -7.93
N GLY A 22 -5.86 2.34 -7.24
CA GLY A 22 -5.27 1.24 -6.46
C GLY A 22 -4.52 0.18 -7.27
N GLN A 23 -4.37 0.37 -8.58
CA GLN A 23 -3.74 -0.59 -9.50
C GLN A 23 -2.24 -0.31 -9.66
N THR A 24 -1.51 -0.33 -8.54
CA THR A 24 -0.06 -0.15 -8.52
C THR A 24 0.53 -1.07 -7.46
N CYS A 25 1.65 -1.72 -7.77
CA CYS A 25 2.31 -2.71 -6.88
C CYS A 25 2.76 -2.12 -5.52
N VAL A 26 2.98 -0.81 -5.44
CA VAL A 26 3.30 -0.10 -4.21
C VAL A 26 2.09 0.54 -3.54
N CYS A 27 0.87 0.28 -4.00
CA CYS A 27 -0.33 0.71 -3.29
C CYS A 27 -0.49 -0.03 -1.96
N ALA A 28 -0.80 0.71 -0.90
CA ALA A 28 -1.07 0.11 0.39
C ALA A 28 -2.26 -0.86 0.30
N ASN A 29 -2.05 -2.12 0.64
CA ASN A 29 -3.10 -3.15 0.61
C ASN A 29 -3.85 -3.21 1.94
N ARG A 30 -3.14 -3.04 3.07
CA ARG A 30 -3.68 -3.07 4.42
C ARG A 30 -3.31 -1.78 5.15
N PHE A 31 -4.27 -1.21 5.88
CA PHE A 31 -4.06 -0.07 6.75
C PHE A 31 -4.13 -0.52 8.20
N LEU A 32 -3.01 -0.53 8.88
CA LEU A 32 -2.92 -0.85 10.31
C LEU A 32 -2.99 0.45 11.09
N VAL A 33 -4.01 0.62 11.92
CA VAL A 33 -4.27 1.86 12.66
C VAL A 33 -4.32 1.56 14.14
N GLN A 34 -3.53 2.31 14.93
CA GLN A 34 -3.47 2.12 16.38
C GLN A 34 -4.80 2.51 17.04
N ASP A 35 -5.21 1.74 18.05
CA ASP A 35 -6.51 1.85 18.70
C ASP A 35 -6.88 3.29 19.12
N GLY A 36 -5.89 4.03 19.63
CA GLY A 36 -6.11 5.38 20.15
C GLY A 36 -6.57 6.41 19.12
N ILE A 37 -6.24 6.22 17.84
CA ILE A 37 -6.58 7.13 16.73
C ILE A 37 -7.46 6.49 15.66
N TYR A 38 -7.85 5.22 15.85
CA TYR A 38 -8.53 4.45 14.80
C TYR A 38 -9.83 5.11 14.34
N ASP A 39 -10.69 5.52 15.26
CA ASP A 39 -12.01 6.04 14.92
C ASP A 39 -11.90 7.40 14.22
N GLU A 40 -10.97 8.25 14.67
CA GLU A 40 -10.68 9.54 14.04
C GLU A 40 -10.10 9.34 12.64
N PHE A 41 -9.10 8.48 12.51
CA PHE A 41 -8.47 8.17 11.20
C PHE A 41 -9.49 7.59 10.23
N ALA A 42 -10.34 6.64 10.67
CA ALA A 42 -11.35 6.01 9.83
C ALA A 42 -12.39 7.01 9.31
N ALA A 43 -12.89 7.90 10.19
CA ALA A 43 -13.84 8.93 9.83
C ALA A 43 -13.24 9.95 8.84
N THR A 44 -12.03 10.43 9.12
CA THR A 44 -11.33 11.41 8.27
C THR A 44 -10.97 10.82 6.90
N LEU A 45 -10.49 9.57 6.86
CA LEU A 45 -10.19 8.89 5.59
C LEU A 45 -11.47 8.67 4.76
N ALA A 46 -12.58 8.28 5.40
CA ALA A 46 -13.85 8.09 4.71
C ALA A 46 -14.37 9.40 4.10
N GLU A 47 -14.31 10.51 4.84
CA GLU A 47 -14.69 11.84 4.36
C GLU A 47 -13.81 12.28 3.19
N ALA A 48 -12.48 12.15 3.33
CA ALA A 48 -11.54 12.51 2.29
C ALA A 48 -11.73 11.65 1.02
N THR A 49 -11.99 10.36 1.19
CA THR A 49 -12.27 9.42 0.09
C THR A 49 -13.54 9.78 -0.66
N ALA A 50 -14.58 10.27 0.01
CA ALA A 50 -15.81 10.72 -0.63
C ALA A 50 -15.63 11.96 -1.55
N SER A 51 -14.49 12.67 -1.45
CA SER A 51 -14.18 13.81 -2.31
C SER A 51 -13.68 13.44 -3.72
N PHE A 52 -13.36 12.18 -3.98
CA PHE A 52 -12.90 11.73 -5.29
C PHE A 52 -13.99 11.88 -6.35
N THR A 53 -13.60 12.44 -7.50
CA THR A 53 -14.44 12.55 -8.68
C THR A 53 -14.04 11.46 -9.69
N LEU A 54 -14.94 10.50 -9.88
CA LEU A 54 -14.76 9.42 -10.85
C LEU A 54 -15.03 9.88 -12.27
N GLY A 55 -14.27 9.39 -13.23
CA GLY A 55 -14.53 9.66 -14.63
C GLY A 55 -13.37 9.35 -15.57
N ASP A 56 -13.50 9.86 -16.79
CA ASP A 56 -12.43 9.81 -17.78
C ASP A 56 -11.31 10.78 -17.36
N GLY A 57 -10.10 10.27 -17.15
CA GLY A 57 -8.94 11.04 -16.70
C GLY A 57 -8.48 12.15 -17.65
N ALA A 58 -8.99 12.19 -18.88
CA ALA A 58 -8.78 13.32 -19.79
C ALA A 58 -9.67 14.54 -19.49
N ARG A 59 -10.65 14.40 -18.61
CA ARG A 59 -11.56 15.48 -18.20
C ARG A 59 -11.03 16.23 -16.99
N GLU A 60 -11.17 17.54 -17.02
CA GLU A 60 -10.81 18.41 -15.89
C GLU A 60 -11.64 18.07 -14.64
N GLY A 61 -10.98 18.04 -13.47
CA GLY A 61 -11.61 17.76 -12.18
C GLY A 61 -11.79 16.28 -11.86
N VAL A 62 -11.49 15.35 -12.77
CA VAL A 62 -11.49 13.93 -12.49
C VAL A 62 -10.23 13.56 -11.72
N THR A 63 -10.41 12.87 -10.59
CA THR A 63 -9.32 12.46 -9.69
C THR A 63 -9.06 10.96 -9.67
N MET A 64 -10.03 10.13 -10.12
CA MET A 64 -9.85 8.69 -10.22
C MET A 64 -10.53 8.12 -11.47
N GLY A 65 -9.78 7.34 -12.26
CA GLY A 65 -10.25 6.66 -13.45
C GLY A 65 -10.84 5.27 -13.19
N PRO A 66 -11.15 4.51 -14.27
CA PRO A 66 -11.66 3.15 -14.16
C PRO A 66 -10.56 2.13 -13.82
N LEU A 67 -10.97 0.94 -13.42
CA LEU A 67 -10.12 -0.25 -13.43
C LEU A 67 -9.85 -0.71 -14.88
N ILE A 68 -8.82 -1.53 -15.07
CA ILE A 68 -8.35 -1.95 -16.39
C ILE A 68 -9.44 -2.67 -17.21
N ASN A 69 -10.31 -3.43 -16.57
CA ASN A 69 -11.40 -4.14 -17.19
C ASN A 69 -12.49 -4.54 -16.17
N GLU A 70 -13.57 -5.11 -16.68
CA GLU A 70 -14.70 -5.54 -15.86
C GLU A 70 -14.37 -6.72 -14.94
N THR A 71 -13.47 -7.62 -15.34
CA THR A 71 -13.01 -8.73 -14.48
C THR A 71 -12.36 -8.18 -13.21
N ALA A 72 -11.41 -7.24 -13.35
CA ALA A 72 -10.78 -6.60 -12.21
C ALA A 72 -11.81 -5.88 -11.30
N ALA A 73 -12.82 -5.24 -11.90
CA ALA A 73 -13.89 -4.61 -11.14
C ALA A 73 -14.75 -5.63 -10.36
N ASN A 74 -15.03 -6.78 -10.97
CA ASN A 74 -15.75 -7.87 -10.30
C ASN A 74 -14.93 -8.47 -9.15
N ASP A 75 -13.62 -8.65 -9.34
CA ASP A 75 -12.72 -9.17 -8.31
C ASP A 75 -12.67 -8.22 -7.10
N VAL A 76 -12.59 -6.91 -7.34
CA VAL A 76 -12.64 -5.89 -6.28
C VAL A 76 -13.95 -5.93 -5.51
N LEU A 77 -15.08 -6.06 -6.20
CA LEU A 77 -16.39 -6.21 -5.54
C LEU A 77 -16.46 -7.49 -4.71
N ALA A 78 -15.88 -8.59 -5.19
CA ALA A 78 -15.85 -9.85 -4.45
C ALA A 78 -15.02 -9.74 -3.14
N PHE A 79 -13.97 -8.91 -3.09
CA PHE A 79 -13.27 -8.58 -1.85
C PHE A 79 -14.15 -7.82 -0.86
N ILE A 80 -14.91 -6.84 -1.34
CA ILE A 80 -15.84 -6.06 -0.52
C ILE A 80 -16.94 -6.97 0.02
N GLU A 81 -17.54 -7.82 -0.83
CA GLU A 81 -18.58 -8.77 -0.46
C GLU A 81 -18.09 -9.77 0.60
N ASP A 82 -16.88 -10.36 0.42
CA ASP A 82 -16.29 -11.26 1.41
C ASP A 82 -16.11 -10.56 2.76
N ALA A 83 -15.57 -9.35 2.77
CA ALA A 83 -15.35 -8.60 3.98
C ALA A 83 -16.67 -8.27 4.71
N VAL A 84 -17.68 -7.79 3.98
CA VAL A 84 -18.99 -7.44 4.55
C VAL A 84 -19.70 -8.70 5.07
N ALA A 85 -19.65 -9.82 4.35
CA ALA A 85 -20.23 -11.08 4.78
C ALA A 85 -19.60 -11.61 6.08
N LYS A 86 -18.35 -11.25 6.36
CA LYS A 86 -17.61 -11.60 7.57
C LYS A 86 -17.67 -10.51 8.67
N GLY A 87 -18.47 -9.46 8.47
CA GLY A 87 -18.75 -8.45 9.51
C GLY A 87 -18.05 -7.11 9.36
N ALA A 88 -17.32 -6.87 8.27
CA ALA A 88 -16.80 -5.54 7.96
C ALA A 88 -17.92 -4.55 7.68
N SER A 89 -17.66 -3.27 7.93
CA SER A 89 -18.55 -2.17 7.63
C SER A 89 -17.97 -1.31 6.51
N VAL A 90 -18.83 -0.89 5.58
CA VAL A 90 -18.45 0.06 4.52
C VAL A 90 -18.60 1.47 5.08
N ALA A 91 -17.48 2.18 5.29
CA ALA A 91 -17.47 3.55 5.77
C ALA A 91 -17.59 4.58 4.62
N ALA A 92 -17.10 4.23 3.43
CA ALA A 92 -17.25 5.02 2.20
C ALA A 92 -17.24 4.10 0.98
N GLY A 93 -17.93 4.48 -0.09
CA GLY A 93 -17.99 3.74 -1.35
C GLY A 93 -18.65 2.38 -1.23
N GLY A 94 -18.01 1.33 -1.73
CA GLY A 94 -18.47 -0.06 -1.60
C GLY A 94 -19.24 -0.59 -2.79
N ALA A 95 -19.44 0.19 -3.83
CA ALA A 95 -20.27 -0.18 -4.96
C ALA A 95 -19.59 0.11 -6.32
N ARG A 96 -20.21 -0.47 -7.35
CA ARG A 96 -19.92 -0.08 -8.73
C ARG A 96 -20.61 1.27 -9.02
N SER A 97 -19.89 2.16 -9.66
CA SER A 97 -20.43 3.44 -10.11
C SER A 97 -21.31 3.27 -11.36
N ASP A 98 -22.32 4.12 -11.49
CA ASP A 98 -23.18 4.19 -12.69
C ASP A 98 -22.44 4.68 -13.95
N LEU A 99 -21.20 5.12 -13.84
CA LEU A 99 -20.37 5.57 -14.97
C LEU A 99 -19.97 4.44 -15.93
N GLY A 100 -20.02 3.17 -15.50
CA GLY A 100 -19.73 2.01 -16.33
C GLY A 100 -19.18 0.82 -15.56
N SER A 101 -19.07 -0.32 -16.24
CA SER A 101 -18.74 -1.61 -15.63
C SER A 101 -17.36 -1.68 -14.97
N CYS A 102 -16.41 -0.80 -15.35
CA CYS A 102 -15.05 -0.75 -14.82
C CYS A 102 -14.86 0.28 -13.69
N PHE A 103 -15.90 1.06 -13.35
CA PHE A 103 -15.77 2.10 -12.32
C PHE A 103 -16.25 1.57 -10.96
N ILE A 104 -15.34 1.50 -10.01
CA ILE A 104 -15.62 1.16 -8.61
C ILE A 104 -15.43 2.40 -7.76
N GLU A 105 -16.36 2.67 -6.86
CA GLU A 105 -16.25 3.76 -5.90
C GLU A 105 -15.06 3.56 -4.99
N PRO A 106 -14.26 4.62 -4.71
CA PRO A 106 -13.20 4.56 -3.73
C PRO A 106 -13.79 4.17 -2.37
N THR A 107 -13.28 3.09 -1.80
CA THR A 107 -13.91 2.38 -0.70
C THR A 107 -13.04 2.37 0.54
N VAL A 108 -13.65 2.59 1.70
CA VAL A 108 -13.04 2.41 3.02
C VAL A 108 -13.83 1.35 3.78
N LEU A 109 -13.14 0.29 4.25
CA LEU A 109 -13.70 -0.76 5.07
C LEU A 109 -13.20 -0.66 6.51
N THR A 110 -14.10 -0.71 7.46
CA THR A 110 -13.82 -0.75 8.91
C THR A 110 -14.28 -2.08 9.51
N ASN A 111 -13.90 -2.37 10.75
CA ASN A 111 -14.21 -3.62 11.45
C ASN A 111 -13.75 -4.87 10.66
N VAL A 112 -12.62 -4.74 9.96
CA VAL A 112 -12.01 -5.85 9.23
C VAL A 112 -11.20 -6.74 10.15
N SER A 113 -11.14 -8.03 9.83
CA SER A 113 -10.43 -9.06 10.59
C SER A 113 -9.52 -9.90 9.70
N LYS A 114 -8.61 -10.67 10.33
CA LYS A 114 -7.57 -11.44 9.63
C LYS A 114 -8.12 -12.62 8.80
N ASP A 115 -9.33 -13.05 9.02
CA ASP A 115 -10.00 -14.13 8.27
C ASP A 115 -10.67 -13.65 6.96
N MET A 116 -10.64 -12.35 6.71
CA MET A 116 -11.14 -11.73 5.48
C MET A 116 -10.07 -11.77 4.38
N ARG A 117 -10.47 -11.99 3.14
CA ARG A 117 -9.56 -12.03 1.98
C ARG A 117 -8.70 -10.78 1.85
N VAL A 118 -9.24 -9.62 2.18
CA VAL A 118 -8.51 -8.32 2.18
C VAL A 118 -7.29 -8.28 3.11
N PHE A 119 -7.12 -9.25 4.02
CA PHE A 119 -5.93 -9.37 4.86
C PHE A 119 -4.77 -10.05 4.15
N SER A 120 -5.01 -11.14 3.44
CA SER A 120 -3.99 -12.02 2.89
C SER A 120 -3.78 -11.90 1.37
N GLU A 121 -4.81 -11.45 0.63
CA GLU A 121 -4.75 -11.37 -0.83
C GLU A 121 -4.51 -9.92 -1.30
N GLU A 122 -3.87 -9.75 -2.46
CA GLU A 122 -3.68 -8.46 -3.08
C GLU A 122 -4.99 -7.99 -3.73
N ILE A 123 -5.49 -6.82 -3.31
CA ILE A 123 -6.77 -6.28 -3.81
C ILE A 123 -6.64 -5.68 -5.21
N PHE A 124 -5.54 -4.98 -5.48
CA PHE A 124 -5.24 -4.27 -6.73
C PHE A 124 -6.38 -3.38 -7.22
N GLY A 125 -6.99 -2.67 -6.28
CA GLY A 125 -8.16 -1.82 -6.51
C GLY A 125 -8.33 -0.76 -5.41
N PRO A 126 -9.34 0.14 -5.56
CA PRO A 126 -9.52 1.31 -4.71
C PRO A 126 -10.23 0.99 -3.38
N VAL A 127 -9.74 0.00 -2.64
CA VAL A 127 -10.32 -0.43 -1.35
C VAL A 127 -9.27 -0.34 -0.25
N ALA A 128 -9.54 0.43 0.79
CA ALA A 128 -8.72 0.61 1.97
C ALA A 128 -9.33 -0.11 3.18
N PRO A 129 -8.88 -1.34 3.50
CA PRO A 129 -9.33 -2.04 4.71
C PRO A 129 -8.50 -1.57 5.92
N LEU A 130 -9.17 -1.13 7.00
CA LEU A 130 -8.56 -0.61 8.21
C LEU A 130 -8.58 -1.65 9.32
N PHE A 131 -7.40 -2.11 9.73
CA PHE A 131 -7.20 -3.06 10.82
C PHE A 131 -6.75 -2.34 12.08
N ARG A 132 -7.23 -2.75 13.26
CA ARG A 132 -6.79 -2.23 14.55
C ARG A 132 -5.54 -2.94 15.04
N PHE A 133 -4.69 -2.23 15.77
CA PHE A 133 -3.62 -2.80 16.58
C PHE A 133 -3.44 -2.00 17.88
N GLY A 134 -2.95 -2.67 18.94
CA GLY A 134 -2.75 -2.06 20.26
C GLY A 134 -1.29 -1.68 20.54
N SER A 135 -0.29 -2.44 20.06
CA SER A 135 1.11 -2.19 20.38
C SER A 135 2.01 -2.15 19.14
N GLU A 136 3.21 -1.57 19.31
CA GLU A 136 4.23 -1.49 18.24
C GLU A 136 4.64 -2.88 17.75
N GLU A 137 4.79 -3.84 18.65
CA GLU A 137 5.13 -5.23 18.33
C GLU A 137 4.03 -5.92 17.54
N GLU A 138 2.76 -5.66 17.89
CA GLU A 138 1.61 -6.19 17.16
C GLU A 138 1.55 -5.61 15.75
N ALA A 139 1.80 -4.30 15.59
CA ALA A 139 1.83 -3.66 14.29
C ALA A 139 2.89 -4.27 13.36
N ILE A 140 4.12 -4.47 13.87
CA ILE A 140 5.21 -5.11 13.13
C ILE A 140 4.85 -6.56 12.77
N ALA A 141 4.33 -7.33 13.73
CA ALA A 141 3.92 -8.71 13.50
C ALA A 141 2.82 -8.81 12.44
N MET A 142 1.79 -7.94 12.51
CA MET A 142 0.71 -7.91 11.52
C MET A 142 1.21 -7.46 10.15
N ALA A 143 2.10 -6.46 10.08
CA ALA A 143 2.66 -5.98 8.84
C ALA A 143 3.47 -7.07 8.12
N ASN A 144 4.25 -7.84 8.87
CA ASN A 144 5.09 -8.91 8.35
C ASN A 144 4.33 -10.24 8.08
N ASP A 145 3.08 -10.36 8.54
CA ASP A 145 2.21 -11.52 8.32
C ASP A 145 1.65 -11.52 6.88
N THR A 146 2.56 -11.73 5.94
CA THR A 146 2.31 -11.81 4.50
C THR A 146 3.49 -12.47 3.79
N GLU A 147 3.22 -13.14 2.67
CA GLU A 147 4.26 -13.66 1.78
C GLU A 147 4.95 -12.56 0.94
N PHE A 148 4.36 -11.36 0.86
CA PHE A 148 4.87 -10.23 0.10
C PHE A 148 5.74 -9.30 0.95
N GLY A 149 6.62 -8.52 0.29
CA GLY A 149 7.51 -7.58 0.96
C GLY A 149 8.07 -6.53 0.00
N LEU A 150 7.22 -5.86 -0.82
CA LEU A 150 7.69 -4.83 -1.75
C LEU A 150 7.81 -3.48 -1.04
N ALA A 151 6.68 -2.93 -0.61
CA ALA A 151 6.61 -1.58 -0.04
C ALA A 151 5.69 -1.53 1.15
N CYS A 152 6.07 -0.75 2.15
CA CYS A 152 5.21 -0.38 3.27
C CYS A 152 5.43 1.09 3.65
N TYR A 153 4.50 1.61 4.42
CA TYR A 153 4.48 3.00 4.86
C TYR A 153 4.09 3.05 6.32
N PHE A 154 4.68 3.95 7.09
CA PHE A 154 4.18 4.22 8.43
C PHE A 154 4.39 5.67 8.85
N TYR A 155 3.59 6.11 9.81
CA TYR A 155 3.57 7.47 10.31
C TYR A 155 3.80 7.49 11.82
N SER A 156 4.82 8.22 12.27
CA SER A 156 5.18 8.42 13.67
C SER A 156 6.07 9.65 13.81
N ARG A 157 5.96 10.35 14.96
CA ARG A 157 6.86 11.47 15.32
C ARG A 157 7.98 11.05 16.28
N ASP A 158 7.95 9.83 16.82
CA ASP A 158 8.98 9.28 17.70
C ASP A 158 10.13 8.69 16.88
N VAL A 159 11.30 9.33 16.93
CA VAL A 159 12.48 8.89 16.18
C VAL A 159 12.97 7.50 16.62
N GLY A 160 12.78 7.13 17.89
CA GLY A 160 13.12 5.80 18.38
C GLY A 160 12.21 4.72 17.78
N ARG A 161 10.89 5.00 17.71
CA ARG A 161 9.91 4.15 17.02
C ARG A 161 10.23 4.04 15.54
N VAL A 162 10.57 5.17 14.90
CA VAL A 162 10.93 5.18 13.46
C VAL A 162 12.04 4.16 13.16
N TRP A 163 13.08 4.11 13.98
CA TRP A 163 14.17 3.15 13.80
C TRP A 163 13.73 1.70 14.09
N ARG A 164 13.07 1.45 15.23
CA ARG A 164 12.63 0.10 15.59
C ARG A 164 11.66 -0.50 14.57
N VAL A 165 10.67 0.30 14.15
CA VAL A 165 9.68 -0.14 13.18
C VAL A 165 10.32 -0.30 11.80
N GLY A 166 11.13 0.66 11.36
CA GLY A 166 11.79 0.59 10.05
C GLY A 166 12.72 -0.62 9.91
N GLU A 167 13.45 -0.99 10.99
CA GLU A 167 14.30 -2.19 11.01
C GLU A 167 13.49 -3.49 11.17
N GLY A 168 12.35 -3.43 11.85
CA GLY A 168 11.50 -4.61 12.10
C GLY A 168 10.62 -5.02 10.93
N LEU A 169 10.39 -4.13 9.96
CA LEU A 169 9.54 -4.41 8.80
C LEU A 169 10.29 -5.17 7.71
N GLU A 170 9.71 -6.26 7.23
CA GLU A 170 10.29 -7.17 6.21
C GLU A 170 9.88 -6.73 4.79
N TYR A 171 10.29 -5.53 4.39
CA TYR A 171 9.98 -4.93 3.10
C TYR A 171 11.24 -4.36 2.44
N GLY A 172 11.27 -4.36 1.11
CA GLY A 172 12.38 -3.79 0.36
C GLY A 172 12.36 -2.26 0.35
N ILE A 173 11.19 -1.64 0.55
CA ILE A 173 11.01 -0.20 0.54
C ILE A 173 10.11 0.20 1.71
N VAL A 174 10.57 1.15 2.53
CA VAL A 174 9.82 1.65 3.69
C VAL A 174 9.65 3.16 3.58
N GLY A 175 8.43 3.63 3.42
CA GLY A 175 8.07 5.05 3.49
C GLY A 175 7.82 5.46 4.94
N ILE A 176 8.52 6.49 5.41
CA ILE A 176 8.41 7.01 6.77
C ILE A 176 7.84 8.42 6.70
N ASN A 177 6.63 8.61 7.20
CA ASN A 177 5.87 9.86 7.08
C ASN A 177 5.73 10.33 5.63
N GLU A 178 5.66 9.38 4.69
CA GLU A 178 5.61 9.62 3.25
C GLU A 178 4.70 8.59 2.58
N GLY A 179 3.84 9.04 1.67
CA GLY A 179 2.89 8.18 0.94
C GLY A 179 3.32 7.84 -0.50
N ILE A 180 4.39 8.49 -1.02
CA ILE A 180 4.92 8.27 -2.36
C ILE A 180 6.42 8.02 -2.26
N ILE A 181 6.86 6.80 -2.60
CA ILE A 181 8.24 6.34 -2.42
C ILE A 181 8.99 6.05 -3.72
N SER A 182 8.32 6.14 -4.87
CA SER A 182 8.96 5.88 -6.16
C SER A 182 9.88 7.05 -6.53
N ASN A 183 11.19 6.76 -6.60
CA ASN A 183 12.22 7.72 -6.95
C ASN A 183 13.34 7.00 -7.68
N GLU A 184 13.76 7.52 -8.85
CA GLU A 184 14.81 6.91 -9.68
C GLU A 184 16.19 6.86 -9.02
N MET A 185 16.43 7.69 -8.01
CA MET A 185 17.69 7.73 -7.26
C MET A 185 17.76 6.67 -6.15
N ALA A 186 16.61 6.10 -5.76
CA ALA A 186 16.51 5.09 -4.72
C ALA A 186 16.35 3.69 -5.32
N PRO A 187 16.89 2.64 -4.68
CA PRO A 187 16.68 1.27 -5.14
C PRO A 187 15.21 0.86 -4.95
N PHE A 188 14.58 0.37 -6.02
CA PHE A 188 13.21 -0.11 -6.01
C PHE A 188 13.20 -1.63 -6.14
N GLY A 189 12.54 -2.33 -5.23
CA GLY A 189 12.40 -3.79 -5.26
C GLY A 189 12.00 -4.35 -3.91
N GLY A 190 11.59 -5.61 -3.90
CA GLY A 190 11.04 -6.30 -2.74
C GLY A 190 11.95 -7.36 -2.14
N VAL A 191 11.38 -8.03 -1.15
CA VAL A 191 11.88 -9.25 -0.52
C VAL A 191 10.76 -10.29 -0.51
N LYS A 192 10.99 -11.49 0.00
CA LYS A 192 10.02 -12.59 0.01
C LYS A 192 9.50 -12.88 -1.42
N GLU A 193 8.22 -13.21 -1.59
CA GLU A 193 7.61 -13.50 -2.89
C GLU A 193 7.45 -12.26 -3.79
N SER A 194 7.72 -11.05 -3.29
CA SER A 194 7.80 -9.85 -4.12
C SER A 194 9.03 -9.81 -5.04
N GLY A 195 9.91 -10.81 -4.93
CA GLY A 195 11.00 -11.05 -5.87
C GLY A 195 12.37 -10.65 -5.37
N GLN A 196 13.35 -10.71 -6.27
CA GLN A 196 14.76 -10.43 -6.02
C GLN A 196 15.22 -9.26 -6.90
N GLY A 197 16.41 -8.74 -6.59
CA GLY A 197 17.01 -7.64 -7.34
C GLY A 197 16.46 -6.27 -6.97
N ARG A 198 17.02 -5.25 -7.62
CA ARG A 198 16.59 -3.86 -7.45
C ARG A 198 16.62 -3.13 -8.79
N GLU A 199 15.61 -2.30 -9.01
CA GLU A 199 15.57 -1.36 -10.14
C GLU A 199 16.03 0.02 -9.67
N GLY A 200 16.40 0.88 -10.61
CA GLY A 200 16.85 2.24 -10.32
C GLY A 200 18.15 2.32 -9.51
N SER A 201 18.54 3.52 -9.12
CA SER A 201 19.77 3.80 -8.40
C SER A 201 21.04 3.20 -9.05
N LYS A 202 22.17 3.21 -8.34
CA LYS A 202 23.39 2.52 -8.78
C LYS A 202 23.27 0.99 -8.72
N TYR A 203 22.37 0.47 -7.89
CA TYR A 203 22.20 -0.98 -7.69
C TYR A 203 21.43 -1.65 -8.83
N GLY A 204 20.64 -0.89 -9.61
CA GLY A 204 19.86 -1.45 -10.72
C GLY A 204 20.69 -2.05 -11.84
N LEU A 205 22.00 -1.80 -11.89
CA LEU A 205 22.90 -2.43 -12.84
C LEU A 205 23.43 -3.80 -12.38
N ASP A 206 23.40 -4.08 -11.08
CA ASP A 206 24.02 -5.28 -10.50
C ASP A 206 23.43 -6.56 -11.08
N ASP A 207 22.13 -6.59 -11.36
CA ASP A 207 21.43 -7.75 -11.94
C ASP A 207 21.76 -8.00 -13.42
N TYR A 208 22.42 -7.05 -14.08
CA TYR A 208 22.84 -7.14 -15.51
C TYR A 208 24.33 -7.35 -15.68
N LEU A 209 25.11 -7.41 -14.59
CA LEU A 209 26.56 -7.47 -14.61
C LEU A 209 27.07 -8.75 -13.95
N GLU A 210 28.11 -9.33 -14.55
CA GLU A 210 28.87 -10.43 -13.98
C GLU A 210 30.22 -9.95 -13.50
N ILE A 211 30.60 -10.31 -12.26
CA ILE A 211 31.90 -9.98 -11.69
C ILE A 211 32.90 -11.04 -12.08
N LYS A 212 33.99 -10.62 -12.80
CA LYS A 212 35.08 -11.53 -13.17
C LYS A 212 36.39 -11.06 -12.50
N TYR A 213 36.95 -11.90 -11.65
CA TYR A 213 38.31 -11.72 -11.16
C TYR A 213 39.33 -12.28 -12.14
N MET A 214 40.30 -11.49 -12.51
CA MET A 214 41.44 -11.92 -13.31
C MET A 214 42.73 -11.64 -12.57
N CYS A 215 43.54 -12.69 -12.37
CA CYS A 215 44.88 -12.55 -11.82
C CYS A 215 45.90 -12.90 -12.91
N MET A 216 46.76 -11.94 -13.21
CA MET A 216 47.72 -12.09 -14.29
C MET A 216 49.15 -11.98 -13.73
N GLY A 217 49.97 -12.93 -14.09
CA GLY A 217 51.38 -12.91 -13.68
C GLY A 217 52.31 -13.32 -14.84
N GLY A 218 53.60 -12.95 -14.76
CA GLY A 218 54.64 -13.48 -15.66
C GLY A 218 54.52 -13.12 -17.12
N ILE A 219 53.91 -11.99 -17.47
CA ILE A 219 53.71 -11.55 -18.89
C ILE A 219 55.04 -11.25 -19.57
N ASP A 220 56.04 -10.80 -18.80
CA ASP A 220 57.36 -10.37 -19.33
C ASP A 220 58.41 -11.46 -19.23
N ARG A 221 58.04 -12.75 -19.20
CA ARG A 221 58.95 -13.88 -19.14
C ARG A 221 58.98 -14.64 -20.43
#